data_3089a8a794796717ddc64693264cb877
#
_entry.id   3089a8a794796717ddc64693264cb877
#
_cell.length_a   1.000
_cell.length_b   1.000
_cell.length_c   1.000
_cell.angle_alpha   90.00
_cell.angle_beta   90.00
_cell.angle_gamma   90.00
#
_symmetry.space_group_name_H-M   'P 1'
#
loop_
_entity.id
_entity.type
_entity.pdbx_description
1 polymer ?
#
loop_
_entity_poly.entity_id
_entity_poly.type
_entity_poly.pdbx_seq_one_letter_code
_entity_poly.pdbx_strand_id
1 'polypeptide(L)'
;MNITKAFCLSIALFGASNMQAITNSDFVIQQDNTKINNYQTNRPEASKRLFVSQAVEQQIAHIKQLLTNARLAWMFENCFPNTLDTTVHFDGKDDTFVYTGDIHAMWLRDSGAQ
;
A
#
# COMPACT_ATOMS: atom_id res chain seq x y z
N MET A 1 -26.68 53.27 -25.67
CA MET A 1 -25.97 52.43 -24.71
C MET A 1 -26.45 51.01 -24.94
N ASN A 2 -25.56 50.17 -25.54
CA ASN A 2 -25.97 48.86 -26.09
C ASN A 2 -26.10 47.80 -24.99
N ILE A 3 -27.32 47.38 -24.73
CA ILE A 3 -27.70 46.35 -23.76
C ILE A 3 -26.99 44.98 -24.03
N THR A 4 -26.62 44.77 -25.26
CA THR A 4 -25.91 43.52 -25.69
C THR A 4 -24.49 43.39 -25.15
N LYS A 5 -23.81 44.48 -24.77
CA LYS A 5 -22.46 44.40 -24.19
C LYS A 5 -22.43 44.07 -22.71
N ALA A 6 -23.53 44.33 -21.98
CA ALA A 6 -23.63 44.05 -20.55
C ALA A 6 -23.89 42.55 -20.30
N PHE A 7 -24.54 41.88 -21.23
CA PHE A 7 -24.91 40.47 -21.05
C PHE A 7 -23.72 39.48 -21.31
N CYS A 8 -22.78 39.85 -22.17
CA CYS A 8 -21.60 39.03 -22.41
C CYS A 8 -20.57 39.08 -21.25
N LEU A 9 -20.58 40.17 -20.49
CA LEU A 9 -19.61 40.33 -19.38
C LEU A 9 -20.00 39.52 -18.12
N SER A 10 -21.30 39.24 -17.93
CA SER A 10 -21.81 38.50 -16.77
C SER A 10 -21.61 36.98 -16.88
N ILE A 11 -21.53 36.45 -18.11
CA ILE A 11 -21.34 34.99 -18.33
C ILE A 11 -19.87 34.62 -18.22
N ALA A 12 -18.95 35.54 -18.48
CA ALA A 12 -17.50 35.28 -18.35
C ALA A 12 -17.02 35.24 -16.91
N LEU A 13 -17.78 35.83 -15.95
CA LEU A 13 -17.42 35.84 -14.53
C LEU A 13 -17.91 34.60 -13.76
N PHE A 14 -18.85 33.83 -14.31
CA PHE A 14 -19.37 32.63 -13.65
C PHE A 14 -18.68 31.33 -14.06
N GLY A 15 -17.87 31.36 -15.10
CA GLY A 15 -17.17 30.19 -15.66
C GLY A 15 -15.74 29.96 -15.15
N ALA A 16 -15.18 30.89 -14.34
CA ALA A 16 -13.76 30.82 -13.95
C ALA A 16 -13.49 30.34 -12.52
N SER A 17 -14.53 29.99 -11.76
CA SER A 17 -14.36 29.82 -10.31
C SER A 17 -14.33 28.38 -9.80
N ASN A 18 -14.22 27.34 -10.62
CA ASN A 18 -14.17 25.98 -10.06
C ASN A 18 -13.37 24.95 -10.89
N MET A 19 -12.30 25.37 -11.55
CA MET A 19 -11.24 24.45 -11.92
C MET A 19 -9.99 24.76 -11.10
N GLN A 20 -10.06 24.53 -9.81
CA GLN A 20 -8.85 24.31 -9.05
C GLN A 20 -8.33 22.93 -9.48
N ALA A 21 -7.27 22.94 -10.26
CA ALA A 21 -6.49 21.75 -10.49
C ALA A 21 -6.10 21.22 -9.10
N ILE A 22 -6.50 19.98 -8.78
CA ILE A 22 -6.01 19.28 -7.61
C ILE A 22 -4.50 19.18 -7.83
N THR A 23 -3.77 20.08 -7.20
CA THR A 23 -2.31 20.02 -7.22
C THR A 23 -1.91 18.88 -6.29
N ASN A 24 -0.81 18.19 -6.61
CA ASN A 24 -0.27 17.11 -5.78
C ASN A 24 0.01 17.53 -4.32
N SER A 25 -0.09 18.82 -3.99
CA SER A 25 0.00 19.35 -2.63
C SER A 25 -1.24 19.08 -1.76
N ASP A 26 -2.41 18.83 -2.37
CA ASP A 26 -3.65 18.59 -1.60
C ASP A 26 -3.77 17.14 -1.14
N PHE A 27 -2.90 16.24 -1.64
CA PHE A 27 -2.78 14.86 -1.18
C PHE A 27 -1.62 14.69 -0.18
N VAL A 28 -1.28 15.74 0.54
CA VAL A 28 -0.41 15.59 1.71
C VAL A 28 -1.24 14.93 2.80
N ILE A 29 -1.10 13.62 2.95
CA ILE A 29 -1.48 12.93 4.18
C ILE A 29 -0.75 13.69 5.30
N GLN A 30 -1.49 14.47 6.09
CA GLN A 30 -0.91 15.12 7.25
C GLN A 30 -0.29 14.03 8.11
N GLN A 31 1.03 14.01 8.13
CA GLN A 31 1.77 13.14 9.02
C GLN A 31 1.50 13.65 10.43
N ASP A 32 0.67 12.93 11.16
CA ASP A 32 0.56 13.11 12.61
C ASP A 32 1.87 12.59 13.25
N ASN A 33 2.89 13.42 13.22
CA ASN A 33 4.22 13.14 13.77
C ASN A 33 4.23 13.19 15.31
N THR A 34 3.09 13.33 15.97
CA THR A 34 3.04 13.54 17.41
C THR A 34 3.06 12.25 18.23
N LYS A 35 2.96 11.08 17.60
CA LYS A 35 3.18 9.80 18.27
C LYS A 35 4.39 9.13 17.64
N ILE A 36 5.50 9.12 18.36
CA ILE A 36 6.60 8.18 18.11
C ILE A 36 6.01 6.79 18.42
N ASN A 37 5.26 6.26 17.48
CA ASN A 37 4.77 4.90 17.56
C ASN A 37 5.99 4.02 17.28
N ASN A 38 6.45 3.35 18.32
CA ASN A 38 7.49 2.33 18.21
C ASN A 38 6.87 1.12 17.48
N TYR A 39 6.84 1.17 16.15
CA TYR A 39 6.31 0.11 15.30
C TYR A 39 7.25 -1.09 15.35
N GLN A 40 6.91 -2.05 16.19
CA GLN A 40 7.59 -3.35 16.21
C GLN A 40 7.01 -4.26 15.14
N THR A 41 7.88 -5.06 14.52
CA THR A 41 7.42 -6.05 13.55
C THR A 41 6.55 -7.11 14.23
N ASN A 42 5.46 -7.50 13.56
CA ASN A 42 4.59 -8.61 13.96
C ASN A 42 4.91 -9.89 13.18
N ARG A 43 5.92 -9.86 12.33
CA ARG A 43 6.36 -11.05 11.59
C ARG A 43 6.83 -12.14 12.56
N PRO A 44 6.60 -13.41 12.24
CA PRO A 44 7.20 -14.51 12.99
C PRO A 44 8.73 -14.38 13.02
N GLU A 45 9.35 -14.90 14.06
CA GLU A 45 10.80 -15.07 14.11
C GLU A 45 11.28 -15.83 12.86
N ALA A 46 12.45 -15.49 12.35
CA ALA A 46 12.98 -16.07 11.11
C ALA A 46 12.99 -17.61 11.10
N SER A 47 13.23 -18.22 12.27
CA SER A 47 13.21 -19.68 12.46
C SER A 47 11.81 -20.30 12.40
N LYS A 48 10.76 -19.49 12.53
CA LYS A 48 9.36 -19.94 12.53
C LYS A 48 8.63 -19.61 11.21
N ARG A 49 9.29 -18.90 10.29
CA ARG A 49 8.72 -18.62 8.97
C ARG A 49 8.72 -19.86 8.12
N LEU A 50 7.63 -20.07 7.37
CA LEU A 50 7.47 -21.26 6.53
C LEU A 50 8.39 -21.23 5.32
N PHE A 51 8.61 -20.06 4.73
CA PHE A 51 9.51 -19.88 3.61
C PHE A 51 10.24 -18.54 3.70
N VAL A 52 11.56 -18.56 3.64
CA VAL A 52 12.37 -17.33 3.67
C VAL A 52 13.02 -17.11 2.31
N SER A 53 12.62 -16.03 1.64
CA SER A 53 13.21 -15.59 0.38
C SER A 53 14.18 -14.46 0.61
N GLN A 54 15.46 -14.66 0.28
CA GLN A 54 16.47 -13.61 0.37
C GLN A 54 16.13 -12.39 -0.48
N ALA A 55 15.56 -12.58 -1.67
CA ALA A 55 15.14 -11.50 -2.54
C ALA A 55 14.03 -10.65 -1.92
N VAL A 56 13.07 -11.28 -1.24
CA VAL A 56 11.98 -10.61 -0.53
C VAL A 56 12.53 -9.80 0.67
N GLU A 57 13.45 -10.36 1.44
CA GLU A 57 14.07 -9.65 2.56
C GLU A 57 14.87 -8.42 2.08
N GLN A 58 15.60 -8.54 0.98
CA GLN A 58 16.30 -7.42 0.37
C GLN A 58 15.34 -6.33 -0.12
N GLN A 59 14.22 -6.73 -0.73
CA GLN A 59 13.21 -5.80 -1.18
C GLN A 59 12.55 -5.07 -0.01
N ILE A 60 12.26 -5.74 1.09
CA ILE A 60 11.75 -5.13 2.31
C ILE A 60 12.72 -4.08 2.83
N ALA A 61 14.00 -4.42 2.96
CA ALA A 61 15.02 -3.50 3.42
C ALA A 61 15.14 -2.27 2.51
N HIS A 62 15.10 -2.48 1.18
CA HIS A 62 15.16 -1.41 0.20
C HIS A 62 13.96 -0.45 0.30
N ILE A 63 12.75 -0.98 0.29
CA ILE A 63 11.53 -0.15 0.36
C ILE A 63 11.43 0.60 1.69
N LYS A 64 11.82 -0.01 2.80
CA LYS A 64 11.83 0.66 4.11
C LYS A 64 12.75 1.89 4.13
N GLN A 65 13.85 1.88 3.37
CA GLN A 65 14.74 3.04 3.24
C GLN A 65 14.11 4.18 2.41
N LEU A 66 13.25 3.85 1.45
CA LEU A 66 12.57 4.83 0.61
C LEU A 66 11.34 5.45 1.28
N LEU A 67 10.71 4.74 2.21
CA LEU A 67 9.50 5.18 2.87
C LEU A 67 9.83 6.10 4.06
N THR A 68 9.46 7.36 3.96
CA THR A 68 9.61 8.34 5.06
C THR A 68 8.56 8.18 6.15
N ASN A 69 7.41 7.60 5.83
CA ASN A 69 6.34 7.35 6.79
C ASN A 69 6.56 6.01 7.50
N ALA A 70 6.87 6.07 8.80
CA ALA A 70 7.18 4.90 9.62
C ALA A 70 6.03 3.87 9.68
N ARG A 71 4.76 4.32 9.65
CA ARG A 71 3.60 3.43 9.63
C ARG A 71 3.51 2.65 8.32
N LEU A 72 3.75 3.30 7.19
CA LEU A 72 3.75 2.65 5.88
C LEU A 72 4.91 1.65 5.76
N ALA A 73 6.09 2.01 6.25
CA ALA A 73 7.24 1.11 6.29
C ALA A 73 6.95 -0.15 7.11
N TRP A 74 6.34 0.03 8.28
CA TRP A 74 5.89 -1.07 9.14
C TRP A 74 4.81 -1.94 8.47
N MET A 75 3.80 -1.31 7.85
CA MET A 75 2.75 -2.05 7.14
C MET A 75 3.34 -2.86 5.98
N PHE A 76 4.23 -2.27 5.19
CA PHE A 76 4.88 -2.98 4.10
C PHE A 76 5.68 -4.18 4.60
N GLU A 77 6.50 -4.00 5.64
CA GLU A 77 7.29 -5.08 6.24
C GLU A 77 6.45 -6.26 6.71
N ASN A 78 5.25 -5.99 7.24
CA ASN A 78 4.40 -7.05 7.79
C ASN A 78 3.46 -7.68 6.76
N CYS A 79 2.99 -6.91 5.75
CA CYS A 79 2.04 -7.40 4.78
C CYS A 79 2.70 -8.07 3.57
N PHE A 80 3.78 -7.48 3.06
CA PHE A 80 4.42 -7.96 1.84
C PHE A 80 4.92 -9.40 1.90
N PRO A 81 5.61 -9.85 2.97
CA PRO A 81 6.07 -11.24 3.07
C PRO A 81 5.07 -12.19 3.72
N ASN A 82 3.88 -11.73 4.11
CA ASN A 82 2.98 -12.49 4.98
C ASN A 82 2.63 -13.87 4.42
N THR A 83 2.37 -13.99 3.12
CA THR A 83 2.08 -15.26 2.47
C THR A 83 3.24 -16.25 2.63
N LEU A 84 4.47 -15.80 2.38
CA LEU A 84 5.66 -16.64 2.53
C LEU A 84 5.93 -17.00 3.99
N ASP A 85 5.73 -16.06 4.90
CA ASP A 85 6.00 -16.25 6.31
C ASP A 85 5.02 -17.26 6.97
N THR A 86 3.76 -17.31 6.52
CA THR A 86 2.68 -17.95 7.28
C THR A 86 1.84 -18.99 6.54
N THR A 87 1.81 -18.99 5.21
CA THR A 87 0.83 -19.78 4.44
C THR A 87 1.43 -20.67 3.36
N VAL A 88 2.68 -20.48 2.99
CA VAL A 88 3.35 -21.26 1.96
C VAL A 88 4.04 -22.48 2.56
N HIS A 89 3.64 -23.68 2.16
CA HIS A 89 4.28 -24.93 2.51
C HIS A 89 4.98 -25.53 1.29
N PHE A 90 6.28 -25.39 1.27
CA PHE A 90 7.14 -25.95 0.24
C PHE A 90 7.69 -27.31 0.70
N ASP A 91 7.46 -28.36 -0.06
CA ASP A 91 7.89 -29.74 0.29
C ASP A 91 9.35 -30.03 -0.05
N GLY A 92 10.05 -29.06 -0.63
CA GLY A 92 11.46 -29.20 -1.04
C GLY A 92 11.68 -29.89 -2.39
N LYS A 93 10.59 -30.19 -3.12
CA LYS A 93 10.61 -30.84 -4.43
C LYS A 93 9.91 -29.93 -5.46
N ASP A 94 8.82 -30.43 -6.02
CA ASP A 94 8.12 -29.77 -7.12
C ASP A 94 6.80 -29.14 -6.67
N ASP A 95 6.32 -29.46 -5.47
CA ASP A 95 5.00 -29.05 -4.97
C ASP A 95 5.09 -27.97 -3.91
N THR A 96 4.16 -27.05 -4.02
CA THR A 96 3.97 -25.98 -3.03
C THR A 96 2.49 -25.86 -2.70
N PHE A 97 2.17 -25.94 -1.42
CA PHE A 97 0.81 -25.74 -0.93
C PHE A 97 0.68 -24.36 -0.31
N VAL A 98 -0.33 -23.59 -0.75
CA VAL A 98 -0.60 -22.22 -0.26
C VAL A 98 -2.00 -22.17 0.32
N TYR A 99 -2.13 -21.98 1.62
CA TYR A 99 -3.46 -21.73 2.15
C TYR A 99 -3.89 -20.28 1.96
N THR A 100 -5.21 -20.09 1.94
CA THR A 100 -5.83 -18.79 1.73
C THR A 100 -6.82 -18.49 2.83
N GLY A 101 -6.31 -18.17 4.01
CA GLY A 101 -7.13 -17.85 5.18
C GLY A 101 -6.98 -18.85 6.32
N ASP A 102 -8.04 -19.02 7.11
CA ASP A 102 -8.07 -19.83 8.34
C ASP A 102 -8.37 -21.32 8.12
N ILE A 103 -8.75 -21.68 6.90
CA ILE A 103 -9.05 -23.06 6.50
C ILE A 103 -7.84 -23.66 5.82
N HIS A 104 -7.44 -24.86 6.22
CA HIS A 104 -6.38 -25.62 5.58
C HIS A 104 -6.84 -26.14 4.20
N ALA A 105 -6.95 -25.23 3.24
CA ALA A 105 -7.35 -25.51 1.87
C ALA A 105 -6.63 -24.58 0.90
N MET A 106 -6.26 -25.15 -0.24
CA MET A 106 -5.69 -24.39 -1.36
C MET A 106 -6.80 -24.10 -2.36
N TRP A 107 -7.41 -22.94 -2.24
CA TRP A 107 -8.42 -22.45 -3.18
C TRP A 107 -7.73 -21.92 -4.43
N LEU A 108 -7.99 -22.51 -5.58
CA LEU A 108 -7.29 -22.23 -6.83
C LEU A 108 -7.24 -20.73 -7.18
N ARG A 109 -8.38 -20.05 -7.08
CA ARG A 109 -8.45 -18.62 -7.37
C ARG A 109 -7.66 -17.80 -6.37
N ASP A 110 -7.86 -18.06 -5.09
CA ASP A 110 -7.30 -17.24 -4.01
C ASP A 110 -5.80 -17.50 -3.86
N SER A 111 -5.36 -18.75 -3.96
CA SER A 111 -3.94 -19.09 -3.95
C SER A 111 -3.19 -18.55 -5.17
N GLY A 112 -3.85 -18.48 -6.32
CA GLY A 112 -3.26 -17.91 -7.53
C GLY A 112 -3.16 -16.36 -7.51
N ALA A 113 -3.85 -15.71 -6.57
CA ALA A 113 -3.82 -14.25 -6.42
C ALA A 113 -2.83 -13.76 -5.36
N GLN A 114 -2.26 -14.67 -4.57
CA GLN A 114 -1.23 -14.37 -3.58
C GLN A 114 0.17 -14.37 -4.20
#